data_669d18dc751003f8add2a0d1231e4b48
#
_entry.id   669d18dc751003f8add2a0d1231e4b48
#
_cell.length_a   1.000
_cell.length_b   1.000
_cell.length_c   1.000
_cell.angle_alpha   90.00
_cell.angle_beta   90.00
_cell.angle_gamma   90.00
#
_symmetry.space_group_name_H-M   'P 1'
#
loop_
_entity.id
_entity.type
_entity.pdbx_description
1 polymer ?
#
loop_
_entity_poly.entity_id
_entity_poly.type
_entity_poly.pdbx_seq_one_letter_code
_entity_poly.pdbx_strand_id
1 'polypeptide(L)'
;MEIKKFSNDFKDIKVAHGINFEDERGSLKKTMYGDSLETIISPIKEVLCSTSKKNVIRGLHFQNPPYAVDKLVTCVKGQILDVFLDLRKESDN
;
A
#
# COMPACT_ATOMS: atom_id res chain seq x y z
N MET A 1 13.19 3.60 -6.85
CA MET A 1 11.77 3.23 -6.70
C MET A 1 10.92 4.27 -7.40
N GLU A 2 9.98 3.83 -8.18
CA GLU A 2 9.09 4.73 -8.91
C GLU A 2 7.78 4.87 -8.15
N ILE A 3 7.37 6.12 -7.90
CA ILE A 3 6.14 6.41 -7.18
C ILE A 3 5.21 7.20 -8.10
N LYS A 4 3.99 6.70 -8.25
CA LYS A 4 2.96 7.32 -9.09
C LYS A 4 1.68 7.51 -8.29
N LYS A 5 0.88 8.49 -8.67
CA LYS A 5 -0.49 8.59 -8.19
C LYS A 5 -1.28 7.39 -8.71
N PHE A 6 -2.22 6.90 -7.91
CA PHE A 6 -3.14 5.86 -8.37
C PHE A 6 -4.00 6.36 -9.53
N SER A 7 -4.57 7.55 -9.38
CA SER A 7 -5.32 8.22 -10.44
C SER A 7 -5.44 9.71 -10.11
N ASN A 8 -5.94 10.49 -11.07
CA ASN A 8 -6.18 11.92 -10.84
C ASN A 8 -7.29 12.16 -9.81
N ASP A 9 -8.22 11.21 -9.67
CA ASP A 9 -9.33 11.32 -8.73
C ASP A 9 -8.90 11.03 -7.30
N PHE A 10 -7.84 10.23 -7.11
CA PHE A 10 -7.33 9.83 -5.79
C PHE A 10 -5.87 10.26 -5.64
N LYS A 11 -5.68 11.55 -5.41
CA LYS A 11 -4.33 12.15 -5.37
C LYS A 11 -3.47 11.67 -4.21
N ASP A 12 -4.12 11.28 -3.10
CA ASP A 12 -3.43 10.84 -1.89
C ASP A 12 -3.16 9.33 -1.88
N ILE A 13 -3.63 8.62 -2.90
CA ILE A 13 -3.33 7.22 -3.07
C ILE A 13 -2.20 7.10 -4.07
N LYS A 14 -1.11 6.47 -3.64
CA LYS A 14 0.10 6.32 -4.43
C LYS A 14 0.43 4.85 -4.63
N VAL A 15 1.04 4.56 -5.76
CA VAL A 15 1.55 3.23 -6.06
C VAL A 15 3.07 3.33 -6.19
N ALA A 16 3.77 2.56 -5.37
CA ALA A 16 5.22 2.47 -5.43
C ALA A 16 5.61 1.21 -6.19
N HIS A 17 6.39 1.37 -7.24
CA HIS A 17 6.89 0.27 -8.05
C HIS A 17 8.32 -0.03 -7.65
N GLY A 18 8.54 -1.24 -7.13
CA GLY A 18 9.87 -1.71 -6.78
C GLY A 18 10.59 -2.32 -7.98
N ILE A 19 11.68 -2.99 -7.68
CA ILE A 19 12.51 -3.66 -8.69
C ILE A 19 12.51 -5.15 -8.42
N ASN A 20 12.42 -5.95 -9.47
CA ASN A 20 12.52 -7.39 -9.40
C ASN A 20 13.75 -7.85 -10.17
N PHE A 21 14.63 -8.61 -9.51
CA PHE A 21 15.80 -9.21 -10.11
C PHE A 21 15.60 -10.72 -10.15
N GLU A 22 15.69 -11.29 -11.34
CA GLU A 22 15.56 -12.74 -11.53
C GLU A 22 16.84 -13.31 -12.08
N ASP A 23 17.24 -14.46 -11.57
CA ASP A 23 18.31 -15.27 -12.09
C ASP A 23 18.00 -16.76 -11.87
N GLU A 24 18.94 -17.64 -12.19
CA GLU A 24 18.74 -19.09 -12.06
C GLU A 24 18.52 -19.57 -10.62
N ARG A 25 18.85 -18.75 -9.61
CA ARG A 25 18.62 -19.08 -8.20
C ARG A 25 17.21 -18.71 -7.72
N GLY A 26 16.48 -17.91 -8.50
CA GLY A 26 15.16 -17.41 -8.14
C GLY A 26 15.05 -15.91 -8.39
N SER A 27 14.38 -15.21 -7.49
CA SER A 27 14.17 -13.77 -7.64
C SER A 27 14.43 -13.01 -6.34
N LEU A 28 14.85 -11.76 -6.49
CA LEU A 28 14.95 -10.79 -5.42
C LEU A 28 14.09 -9.59 -5.78
N LYS A 29 13.15 -9.26 -4.91
CA LYS A 29 12.27 -8.11 -5.12
C LYS A 29 12.56 -7.04 -4.09
N LYS A 30 12.90 -5.85 -4.56
CA LYS A 30 12.97 -4.67 -3.69
C LYS A 30 11.63 -3.96 -3.77
N THR A 31 10.86 -4.02 -2.70
CA THR A 31 9.51 -3.45 -2.66
C THR A 31 9.50 -2.01 -2.18
N MET A 32 10.43 -1.67 -1.29
CA MET A 32 10.56 -0.33 -0.71
C MET A 32 12.03 -0.01 -0.51
N TYR A 33 12.49 1.06 -1.11
CA TYR A 33 13.88 1.48 -0.98
C TYR A 33 14.05 2.92 -1.48
N GLY A 34 15.19 3.50 -1.11
CA GLY A 34 15.64 4.80 -1.63
C GLY A 34 15.10 5.98 -0.84
N ASP A 35 15.61 7.15 -1.17
CA ASP A 35 15.29 8.39 -0.48
C ASP A 35 13.83 8.81 -0.66
N SER A 36 13.21 8.35 -1.74
CA SER A 36 11.80 8.65 -2.03
C SER A 36 10.82 8.02 -1.04
N LEU A 37 11.26 7.07 -0.22
CA LEU A 37 10.39 6.52 0.85
C LEU A 37 9.89 7.61 1.78
N GLU A 38 10.71 8.60 2.08
CA GLU A 38 10.33 9.69 2.99
C GLU A 38 9.20 10.54 2.43
N THR A 39 8.96 10.49 1.12
CA THR A 39 7.92 11.28 0.48
C THR A 39 6.55 10.61 0.50
N ILE A 40 6.49 9.32 0.82
CA ILE A 40 5.25 8.55 0.75
C ILE A 40 4.76 8.04 2.09
N ILE A 41 5.61 7.99 3.09
CA ILE A 41 5.27 7.38 4.36
C ILE A 41 5.88 8.18 5.51
N SER A 42 5.08 8.38 6.55
CA SER A 42 5.55 8.89 7.83
C SER A 42 6.46 7.86 8.50
N PRO A 43 7.14 8.19 9.60
CA PRO A 43 7.90 7.18 10.33
C PRO A 43 7.06 5.94 10.62
N ILE A 44 7.63 4.78 10.34
CA ILE A 44 6.95 3.51 10.55
C ILE A 44 6.85 3.26 12.06
N LYS A 45 5.64 3.02 12.53
CA LYS A 45 5.37 2.70 13.94
C LYS A 45 4.96 1.26 14.15
N GLU A 46 4.48 0.60 13.11
CA GLU A 46 4.02 -0.77 13.20
C GLU A 46 4.16 -1.46 11.85
N VAL A 47 4.62 -2.69 11.87
CA VAL A 47 4.67 -3.55 10.70
C VAL A 47 3.90 -4.83 11.00
N LEU A 48 2.92 -5.14 10.18
CA LEU A 48 2.07 -6.30 10.32
C LEU A 48 2.17 -7.19 9.08
N CYS A 49 2.07 -8.48 9.30
CA CYS A 49 1.92 -9.44 8.21
C CYS A 49 0.69 -10.28 8.49
N SER A 50 -0.25 -10.28 7.57
CA SER A 50 -1.46 -11.08 7.71
C SER A 50 -1.57 -12.09 6.58
N THR A 51 -2.23 -13.21 6.88
CA THR A 51 -2.51 -14.26 5.91
C THR A 51 -4.01 -14.47 5.87
N SER A 52 -4.57 -14.52 4.68
CA SER A 52 -5.99 -14.77 4.47
C SER A 52 -6.18 -16.04 3.65
N LYS A 53 -7.18 -16.82 4.04
CA LYS A 53 -7.62 -17.96 3.27
C LYS A 53 -8.35 -17.48 2.03
N LYS A 54 -8.47 -18.34 1.02
CA LYS A 54 -9.22 -18.03 -0.20
C LYS A 54 -10.65 -17.60 0.14
N ASN A 55 -11.14 -16.59 -0.57
CA ASN A 55 -12.51 -16.06 -0.46
C ASN A 55 -12.80 -15.31 0.85
N VAL A 56 -11.77 -14.95 1.60
CA VAL A 56 -11.95 -14.11 2.79
C VAL A 56 -12.07 -12.64 2.38
N ILE A 57 -13.05 -11.97 2.97
CA ILE A 57 -13.26 -10.53 2.81
C ILE A 57 -12.97 -9.88 4.15
N ARG A 58 -12.15 -8.84 4.14
CA ARG A 58 -11.85 -8.02 5.31
C ARG A 58 -12.21 -6.58 4.99
N GLY A 59 -12.96 -5.97 5.85
CA GLY A 59 -13.26 -4.57 5.73
C GLY A 59 -14.74 -4.28 5.49
N LEU A 60 -15.08 -3.07 5.08
CA LEU A 60 -14.17 -1.91 5.03
C LEU A 60 -13.84 -1.43 6.44
N HIS A 61 -12.59 -0.94 6.65
CA HIS A 61 -12.17 -0.44 7.96
C HIS A 61 -11.59 0.97 7.82
N PHE A 62 -11.77 1.77 8.86
CA PHE A 62 -11.10 3.06 8.99
C PHE A 62 -10.94 3.44 10.44
N GLN A 63 -10.11 4.43 10.70
CA GLN A 63 -9.90 4.96 12.03
C GLN A 63 -10.06 6.47 12.02
N ASN A 64 -10.88 6.98 12.92
CA ASN A 64 -11.09 8.42 13.07
C ASN A 64 -9.92 9.08 13.81
N PRO A 65 -9.65 10.36 13.54
CA PRO A 65 -8.72 11.10 14.37
C PRO A 65 -9.10 11.02 15.86
N PRO A 66 -8.14 10.90 16.80
CA PRO A 66 -6.70 10.96 16.60
C PRO A 66 -6.04 9.62 16.24
N TYR A 67 -6.81 8.61 15.89
CA TYR A 67 -6.34 7.26 15.60
C TYR A 67 -6.14 6.98 14.12
N ALA A 68 -6.32 8.00 13.27
CA ALA A 68 -6.10 7.86 11.84
C ALA A 68 -4.66 7.43 11.53
N VAL A 69 -4.51 6.55 10.53
CA VAL A 69 -3.20 6.02 10.15
C VAL A 69 -3.02 6.07 8.63
N ASP A 70 -1.78 6.25 8.23
CA ASP A 70 -1.37 6.00 6.85
C ASP A 70 -0.92 4.55 6.74
N LYS A 71 -1.21 3.92 5.62
CA LYS A 71 -0.87 2.51 5.41
C LYS A 71 -0.09 2.34 4.13
N LEU A 72 0.93 1.51 4.21
CA LEU A 72 1.63 0.99 3.04
C LEU A 72 1.36 -0.51 2.96
N VAL A 73 0.73 -0.93 1.88
CA VAL A 73 0.27 -2.31 1.71
C VAL A 73 1.04 -2.97 0.58
N THR A 74 1.56 -4.15 0.86
CA THR A 74 2.26 -4.98 -0.12
C THR A 74 1.72 -6.40 -0.07
N CYS A 75 1.32 -6.94 -1.21
CA CYS A 75 0.96 -8.35 -1.31
C CYS A 75 2.23 -9.17 -1.58
N VAL A 76 2.67 -9.92 -0.58
CA VAL A 76 3.94 -10.68 -0.65
C VAL A 76 3.78 -11.97 -1.43
N LYS A 77 2.62 -12.62 -1.32
CA LYS A 77 2.34 -13.88 -2.00
C LYS A 77 0.87 -13.95 -2.39
N GLY A 78 0.61 -14.40 -3.61
CA GLY A 78 -0.75 -14.52 -4.12
C GLY A 78 -1.25 -13.22 -4.72
N GLN A 79 -2.55 -13.02 -4.68
CA GLN A 79 -3.23 -11.85 -5.21
C GLN A 79 -4.32 -11.40 -4.27
N ILE A 80 -4.48 -10.11 -4.13
CA ILE A 80 -5.57 -9.50 -3.38
C ILE A 80 -6.25 -8.43 -4.23
N LEU A 81 -7.53 -8.24 -3.98
CA LEU A 81 -8.27 -7.09 -4.48
C LEU A 81 -8.40 -6.10 -3.34
N ASP A 82 -7.77 -4.96 -3.47
CA ASP A 82 -7.84 -3.90 -2.49
C ASP A 82 -8.84 -2.85 -2.94
N VAL A 83 -9.82 -2.59 -2.09
CA VAL A 83 -10.90 -1.63 -2.37
C VAL A 83 -10.83 -0.53 -1.33
N PHE A 84 -10.85 0.71 -1.80
CA PHE A 84 -10.82 1.87 -0.93
C PHE A 84 -11.91 2.86 -1.28
N LEU A 85 -12.42 3.54 -0.27
CA LEU A 85 -13.43 4.57 -0.39
C LEU A 85 -12.94 5.82 0.34
N ASP A 86 -12.99 6.95 -0.33
CA ASP A 86 -12.64 8.22 0.29
C ASP A 86 -13.84 8.75 1.07
N LEU A 87 -13.71 8.83 2.38
CA LEU A 87 -14.76 9.26 3.28
C LEU A 87 -14.70 10.76 3.63
N ARG A 88 -13.71 11.48 3.09
CA ARG A 88 -13.57 12.91 3.38
C ARG A 88 -14.72 13.67 2.71
N LYS A 89 -15.32 14.57 3.45
CA LYS A 89 -16.47 15.36 2.97
C LYS A 89 -16.14 16.27 1.78
N GLU A 90 -14.88 16.65 1.65
CA GLU A 90 -14.36 17.54 0.62
C GLU A 90 -13.94 16.80 -0.64
N SER A 91 -14.06 15.47 -0.63
CA SER A 91 -13.69 14.64 -1.76
C SER A 91 -14.87 14.48 -2.72
N ASP A 92 -14.57 14.52 -4.02
CA ASP A 92 -15.52 14.24 -5.08
C ASP A 92 -15.65 12.73 -5.38
N ASN A 93 -14.92 11.92 -4.65
CA ASN A 93 -14.86 10.47 -4.87
C ASN A 93 -15.63 9.68 -3.78
#